data_e3a89361c5082f328447502dc9a78724
#
_entry.id   e3a89361c5082f328447502dc9a78724
#
_cell.length_a   1.000
_cell.length_b   1.000
_cell.length_c   1.000
_cell.angle_alpha   90.00
_cell.angle_beta   90.00
_cell.angle_gamma   90.00
#
_symmetry.space_group_name_H-M   'P 1'
#
loop_
_entity.id
_entity.type
_entity.pdbx_description
1 polymer ?
#
loop_
_entity_poly.entity_id
_entity_poly.type
_entity_poly.pdbx_seq_one_letter_code
_entity_poly.pdbx_strand_id
1 'polypeptide(L)'
;RAVLERLVSRADVFITNYPLPVRDKLRLQYTDIRALNPTLIYASLTPYGESGPEAGSTGYDATAWWARSGLMDSVRASSDTPPGMSVPGMGDHMTACSLYGAIVTALYQRQRTGQGCMVGSSLLANGLWANGFNVQAALDGADMSVRFDSAKLSAFTQIYRCRDDRWFLLTILPQAQEAAWPRLAGCLGHGEWL
;
A
#
# COMPACT_ATOMS: atom_id res chain seq x y z
N ARG A 1 18.24 3.75 -29.33
CA ARG A 1 19.14 4.17 -28.26
C ARG A 1 19.40 5.68 -28.33
N ALA A 2 19.92 6.23 -29.44
CA ALA A 2 20.27 7.65 -29.57
C ALA A 2 19.10 8.62 -29.21
N VAL A 3 17.87 8.30 -29.62
CA VAL A 3 16.68 9.11 -29.26
C VAL A 3 16.48 9.15 -27.75
N LEU A 4 16.57 8.01 -27.06
CA LEU A 4 16.43 7.92 -25.61
C LEU A 4 17.50 8.77 -24.91
N GLU A 5 18.75 8.68 -25.32
CA GLU A 5 19.87 9.46 -24.74
C GLU A 5 19.63 10.97 -24.86
N ARG A 6 19.12 11.41 -26.01
CA ARG A 6 18.73 12.80 -26.22
C ARG A 6 17.56 13.25 -25.35
N LEU A 7 16.61 12.36 -25.09
CA LEU A 7 15.50 12.65 -24.18
C LEU A 7 16.00 12.74 -22.72
N VAL A 8 16.76 11.76 -22.27
CA VAL A 8 17.31 11.70 -20.91
C VAL A 8 18.20 12.92 -20.61
N SER A 9 19.03 13.36 -21.58
CA SER A 9 19.92 14.51 -21.39
C SER A 9 19.17 15.84 -21.14
N ARG A 10 17.87 15.89 -21.40
CA ARG A 10 17.02 17.08 -21.23
C ARG A 10 15.88 16.87 -20.22
N ALA A 11 15.69 15.65 -19.74
CA ALA A 11 14.61 15.32 -18.84
C ALA A 11 14.93 15.75 -17.40
N ASP A 12 13.94 16.24 -16.68
CA ASP A 12 14.04 16.44 -15.23
C ASP A 12 13.89 15.14 -14.46
N VAL A 13 13.00 14.29 -14.94
CA VAL A 13 12.64 13.03 -14.29
C VAL A 13 12.58 11.92 -15.35
N PHE A 14 13.17 10.78 -15.05
CA PHE A 14 13.04 9.54 -15.81
C PHE A 14 12.31 8.51 -14.93
N ILE A 15 11.16 8.05 -15.38
CA ILE A 15 10.36 7.05 -14.64
C ILE A 15 10.40 5.72 -15.37
N THR A 16 10.60 4.64 -14.65
CA THR A 16 10.57 3.28 -15.21
C THR A 16 9.90 2.30 -14.25
N ASN A 17 9.07 1.40 -14.81
CA ASN A 17 8.54 0.23 -14.13
C ASN A 17 8.99 -1.09 -14.82
N TYR A 18 9.97 -1.02 -15.71
CA TYR A 18 10.54 -2.25 -16.26
C TYR A 18 11.20 -3.09 -15.16
N PRO A 19 11.04 -4.43 -15.20
CA PRO A 19 11.79 -5.34 -14.33
C PRO A 19 13.31 -5.16 -14.50
N LEU A 20 14.06 -5.40 -13.42
CA LEU A 20 15.52 -5.21 -13.43
C LEU A 20 16.24 -5.91 -14.59
N PRO A 21 15.95 -7.19 -14.93
CA PRO A 21 16.59 -7.85 -16.06
C PRO A 21 16.33 -7.17 -17.41
N VAL A 22 15.15 -6.55 -17.57
CA VAL A 22 14.81 -5.79 -18.79
C VAL A 22 15.61 -4.48 -18.83
N ARG A 23 15.76 -3.81 -17.69
CA ARG A 23 16.58 -2.59 -17.61
C ARG A 23 18.04 -2.88 -17.94
N ASP A 24 18.59 -3.98 -17.42
CA ASP A 24 19.95 -4.42 -17.75
C ASP A 24 20.12 -4.64 -19.25
N LYS A 25 19.24 -5.42 -19.85
CA LYS A 25 19.25 -5.70 -21.30
C LYS A 25 19.17 -4.42 -22.13
N LEU A 26 18.36 -3.45 -21.71
CA LEU A 26 18.15 -2.19 -22.40
C LEU A 26 19.17 -1.11 -22.00
N ARG A 27 20.02 -1.39 -21.02
CA ARG A 27 20.97 -0.43 -20.43
C ARG A 27 20.24 0.83 -19.93
N LEU A 28 19.24 0.61 -19.09
CA LEU A 28 18.38 1.64 -18.51
C LEU A 28 18.52 1.74 -16.98
N GLN A 29 19.50 1.07 -16.38
CA GLN A 29 19.78 1.24 -14.96
C GLN A 29 20.21 2.68 -14.66
N TYR A 30 20.01 3.13 -13.43
CA TYR A 30 20.46 4.45 -13.01
C TYR A 30 21.94 4.70 -13.35
N THR A 31 22.78 3.71 -13.13
CA THR A 31 24.22 3.75 -13.45
C THR A 31 24.52 3.92 -14.92
N ASP A 32 23.63 3.43 -15.82
CA ASP A 32 23.82 3.53 -17.27
C ASP A 32 23.51 4.91 -17.82
N ILE A 33 22.59 5.65 -17.18
CA ILE A 33 22.05 6.88 -17.76
C ILE A 33 22.37 8.15 -16.94
N ARG A 34 22.79 8.02 -15.69
CA ARG A 34 23.12 9.18 -14.82
C ARG A 34 24.21 10.07 -15.40
N ALA A 35 25.15 9.51 -16.14
CA ALA A 35 26.24 10.27 -16.76
C ALA A 35 25.76 11.19 -17.89
N LEU A 36 24.60 10.89 -18.50
CA LEU A 36 24.00 11.72 -19.56
C LEU A 36 23.37 12.99 -19.00
N ASN A 37 22.96 12.96 -17.74
CA ASN A 37 22.34 14.09 -17.04
C ASN A 37 22.55 13.98 -15.51
N PRO A 38 23.58 14.63 -14.97
CA PRO A 38 23.88 14.58 -13.54
C PRO A 38 22.78 15.15 -12.63
N THR A 39 21.82 15.90 -13.19
CA THR A 39 20.69 16.48 -12.45
C THR A 39 19.40 15.65 -12.57
N LEU A 40 19.43 14.53 -13.29
CA LEU A 40 18.28 13.66 -13.50
C LEU A 40 17.79 13.05 -12.21
N ILE A 41 16.48 13.12 -11.97
CA ILE A 41 15.81 12.28 -10.97
C ILE A 41 15.40 10.99 -11.65
N TYR A 42 16.02 9.88 -11.24
CA TYR A 42 15.66 8.55 -11.72
C TYR A 42 14.64 7.94 -10.76
N ALA A 43 13.44 7.70 -11.25
CA ALA A 43 12.34 7.17 -10.46
C ALA A 43 12.02 5.72 -10.86
N SER A 44 12.22 4.79 -9.94
CA SER A 44 12.00 3.37 -10.12
C SER A 44 10.73 2.90 -9.42
N LEU A 45 9.86 2.21 -10.13
CA LEU A 45 8.74 1.49 -9.58
C LEU A 45 8.89 0.00 -9.85
N THR A 46 8.84 -0.82 -8.80
CA THR A 46 9.01 -2.27 -8.90
C THR A 46 7.92 -3.01 -8.15
N PRO A 47 7.67 -4.29 -8.44
CA PRO A 47 6.77 -5.09 -7.61
C PRO A 47 7.32 -5.33 -6.20
N TYR A 48 8.62 -5.71 -6.08
CA TYR A 48 9.19 -6.24 -4.82
C TYR A 48 10.42 -5.47 -4.31
N GLY A 49 10.76 -4.34 -4.92
CA GLY A 49 11.95 -3.55 -4.57
C GLY A 49 13.12 -3.79 -5.51
N GLU A 50 14.18 -3.02 -5.30
CA GLU A 50 15.43 -3.07 -6.10
C GLU A 50 16.47 -4.04 -5.53
N SER A 51 16.21 -4.63 -4.38
CA SER A 51 17.12 -5.54 -3.69
C SER A 51 16.35 -6.69 -3.02
N GLY A 52 17.08 -7.73 -2.62
CA GLY A 52 16.50 -8.91 -2.01
C GLY A 52 16.22 -10.03 -3.02
N PRO A 53 15.76 -11.20 -2.55
CA PRO A 53 15.64 -12.40 -3.38
C PRO A 53 14.60 -12.30 -4.50
N GLU A 54 13.63 -11.40 -4.37
CA GLU A 54 12.54 -11.22 -5.34
C GLU A 54 12.71 -9.97 -6.22
N ALA A 55 13.83 -9.25 -6.15
CA ALA A 55 14.05 -7.98 -6.84
C ALA A 55 13.88 -8.06 -8.37
N GLY A 56 14.24 -9.19 -8.99
CA GLY A 56 14.07 -9.41 -10.43
C GLY A 56 12.71 -9.97 -10.85
N SER A 57 11.83 -10.27 -9.89
CA SER A 57 10.54 -10.91 -10.16
C SER A 57 9.53 -9.93 -10.71
N THR A 58 8.65 -10.44 -11.58
CA THR A 58 7.49 -9.71 -12.07
C THR A 58 6.34 -9.81 -11.08
N GLY A 59 5.49 -8.78 -11.04
CA GLY A 59 4.31 -8.76 -10.17
C GLY A 59 3.38 -7.62 -10.54
N TYR A 60 2.16 -7.72 -10.04
CA TYR A 60 1.08 -6.76 -10.24
C TYR A 60 0.53 -6.30 -8.88
N ASP A 61 -0.36 -5.33 -8.87
CA ASP A 61 -1.01 -4.89 -7.64
C ASP A 61 -1.71 -6.03 -6.91
N ALA A 62 -2.44 -6.89 -7.63
CA ALA A 62 -3.12 -8.05 -7.05
C ALA A 62 -2.16 -9.08 -6.41
N THR A 63 -0.96 -9.26 -6.98
CA THR A 63 0.00 -10.24 -6.47
C THR A 63 0.96 -9.66 -5.45
N ALA A 64 1.60 -8.54 -5.75
CA ALA A 64 2.64 -7.97 -4.89
C ALA A 64 2.06 -7.07 -3.78
N TRP A 65 1.11 -6.19 -4.12
CA TRP A 65 0.52 -5.28 -3.14
C TRP A 65 -0.55 -5.96 -2.29
N TRP A 66 -1.48 -6.71 -2.91
CA TRP A 66 -2.65 -7.29 -2.24
C TRP A 66 -2.34 -8.62 -1.55
N ALA A 67 -1.93 -9.63 -2.33
CA ALA A 67 -1.74 -10.98 -1.79
C ALA A 67 -0.47 -11.07 -0.93
N ARG A 68 0.68 -10.66 -1.47
CA ARG A 68 2.00 -10.85 -0.83
C ARG A 68 2.20 -10.01 0.43
N SER A 69 1.53 -8.87 0.55
CA SER A 69 1.58 -8.03 1.75
C SER A 69 0.71 -8.53 2.91
N GLY A 70 -0.13 -9.56 2.68
CA GLY A 70 -1.07 -10.07 3.66
C GLY A 70 -2.40 -9.31 3.74
N LEU A 71 -2.59 -8.23 2.98
CA LEU A 71 -3.87 -7.49 2.95
C LEU A 71 -5.05 -8.39 2.57
N MET A 72 -4.84 -9.27 1.59
CA MET A 72 -5.84 -10.22 1.13
C MET A 72 -6.40 -11.10 2.27
N ASP A 73 -5.51 -11.56 3.15
CA ASP A 73 -5.92 -12.33 4.31
C ASP A 73 -6.51 -11.46 5.41
N SER A 74 -6.00 -10.25 5.61
CA SER A 74 -6.42 -9.32 6.67
C SER A 74 -7.88 -8.91 6.58
N VAL A 75 -8.49 -8.93 5.38
CA VAL A 75 -9.89 -8.54 5.15
C VAL A 75 -10.85 -9.72 5.05
N ARG A 76 -10.41 -10.96 5.33
CA ARG A 76 -11.30 -12.13 5.35
C ARG A 76 -12.35 -11.99 6.43
N ALA A 77 -13.58 -12.40 6.12
CA ALA A 77 -14.68 -12.36 7.08
C ALA A 77 -14.62 -13.47 8.14
N SER A 78 -14.05 -14.63 7.79
CA SER A 78 -13.83 -15.76 8.71
C SER A 78 -12.66 -16.62 8.22
N SER A 79 -12.19 -17.55 9.07
CA SER A 79 -11.16 -18.52 8.72
C SER A 79 -11.54 -19.43 7.55
N ASP A 80 -12.83 -19.67 7.36
CA ASP A 80 -13.37 -20.63 6.40
C ASP A 80 -13.77 -19.98 5.06
N THR A 81 -13.80 -18.63 5.00
CA THR A 81 -14.08 -17.93 3.76
C THR A 81 -12.84 -17.78 2.90
N PRO A 82 -12.93 -17.95 1.56
CA PRO A 82 -11.84 -17.60 0.67
C PRO A 82 -11.47 -16.12 0.80
N PRO A 83 -10.18 -15.75 0.64
CA PRO A 83 -9.80 -14.35 0.52
C PRO A 83 -10.45 -13.68 -0.70
N GLY A 84 -10.80 -12.40 -0.56
CA GLY A 84 -11.37 -11.61 -1.65
C GLY A 84 -10.30 -11.01 -2.57
N MET A 85 -10.76 -10.58 -3.75
CA MET A 85 -9.92 -9.80 -4.66
C MET A 85 -9.91 -8.32 -4.25
N SER A 86 -8.79 -7.65 -4.51
CA SER A 86 -8.72 -6.18 -4.39
C SER A 86 -9.51 -5.48 -5.49
N VAL A 87 -9.84 -4.22 -5.25
CA VAL A 87 -10.27 -3.34 -6.34
C VAL A 87 -9.10 -3.17 -7.32
N PRO A 88 -9.31 -3.37 -8.64
CA PRO A 88 -8.24 -3.23 -9.63
C PRO A 88 -7.53 -1.88 -9.56
N GLY A 89 -6.20 -1.90 -9.60
CA GLY A 89 -5.36 -0.70 -9.57
C GLY A 89 -5.17 -0.07 -8.18
N MET A 90 -5.76 -0.61 -7.12
CA MET A 90 -5.68 -0.03 -5.78
C MET A 90 -4.22 0.08 -5.29
N GLY A 91 -3.44 -0.98 -5.48
CA GLY A 91 -2.02 -0.99 -5.14
C GLY A 91 -1.17 -0.11 -6.05
N ASP A 92 -1.50 -0.08 -7.33
CA ASP A 92 -0.84 0.78 -8.31
C ASP A 92 -1.01 2.26 -7.96
N HIS A 93 -2.23 2.69 -7.62
CA HIS A 93 -2.50 4.08 -7.25
C HIS A 93 -1.75 4.51 -5.98
N MET A 94 -1.76 3.67 -4.94
CA MET A 94 -1.01 3.97 -3.70
C MET A 94 0.50 4.05 -3.98
N THR A 95 1.03 3.11 -4.76
CA THR A 95 2.46 3.08 -5.10
C THR A 95 2.86 4.25 -5.98
N ALA A 96 1.99 4.68 -6.90
CA ALA A 96 2.20 5.88 -7.70
C ALA A 96 2.23 7.15 -6.86
N CYS A 97 1.33 7.31 -5.88
CA CYS A 97 1.34 8.44 -4.95
C CYS A 97 2.62 8.48 -4.10
N SER A 98 3.08 7.32 -3.62
CA SER A 98 4.33 7.18 -2.88
C SER A 98 5.54 7.58 -3.75
N LEU A 99 5.59 7.09 -5.01
CA LEU A 99 6.65 7.45 -5.95
C LEU A 99 6.62 8.95 -6.30
N TYR A 100 5.44 9.52 -6.47
CA TYR A 100 5.28 10.97 -6.68
C TYR A 100 5.86 11.77 -5.52
N GLY A 101 5.56 11.40 -4.28
CA GLY A 101 6.14 12.03 -3.10
C GLY A 101 7.68 11.96 -3.08
N ALA A 102 8.23 10.80 -3.42
CA ALA A 102 9.68 10.62 -3.54
C ALA A 102 10.32 11.49 -4.63
N ILE A 103 9.66 11.59 -5.80
CA ILE A 103 10.12 12.45 -6.91
C ILE A 103 10.12 13.93 -6.49
N VAL A 104 9.04 14.41 -5.88
CA VAL A 104 8.95 15.83 -5.45
C VAL A 104 9.99 16.15 -4.39
N THR A 105 10.21 15.24 -3.45
CA THR A 105 11.28 15.38 -2.43
C THR A 105 12.66 15.45 -3.09
N ALA A 106 12.93 14.60 -4.08
CA ALA A 106 14.18 14.61 -4.83
C ALA A 106 14.38 15.88 -5.66
N LEU A 107 13.32 16.39 -6.28
CA LEU A 107 13.34 17.67 -7.00
C LEU A 107 13.66 18.83 -6.06
N TYR A 108 13.08 18.85 -4.87
CA TYR A 108 13.40 19.85 -3.84
C TYR A 108 14.87 19.74 -3.38
N GLN A 109 15.36 18.52 -3.14
CA GLN A 109 16.77 18.30 -2.80
C GLN A 109 17.69 18.78 -3.93
N ARG A 110 17.34 18.49 -5.20
CA ARG A 110 18.11 18.93 -6.37
C ARG A 110 18.23 20.45 -6.43
N GLN A 111 17.19 21.21 -6.12
CA GLN A 111 17.26 22.68 -6.08
C GLN A 111 18.30 23.19 -5.08
N ARG A 112 18.57 22.45 -4.00
CA ARG A 112 19.52 22.84 -2.97
C ARG A 112 20.95 22.37 -3.27
N THR A 113 21.08 21.22 -3.95
CA THR A 113 22.39 20.56 -4.15
C THR A 113 22.92 20.65 -5.57
N GLY A 114 22.06 20.96 -6.55
CA GLY A 114 22.36 20.88 -7.97
C GLY A 114 22.52 19.44 -8.50
N GLN A 115 22.26 18.41 -7.68
CA GLN A 115 22.50 17.01 -8.05
C GLN A 115 21.18 16.24 -8.16
N GLY A 116 21.09 15.39 -9.20
CA GLY A 116 20.05 14.39 -9.31
C GLY A 116 20.32 13.17 -8.41
N CYS A 117 19.32 12.32 -8.29
CA CYS A 117 19.44 11.08 -7.53
C CYS A 117 18.47 10.01 -8.04
N MET A 118 18.62 8.81 -7.51
CA MET A 118 17.64 7.74 -7.69
C MET A 118 16.67 7.73 -6.52
N VAL A 119 15.38 7.60 -6.84
CA VAL A 119 14.29 7.34 -5.89
C VAL A 119 13.49 6.13 -6.34
N GLY A 120 12.83 5.47 -5.40
CA GLY A 120 12.07 4.27 -5.73
C GLY A 120 10.84 4.07 -4.85
N SER A 121 9.93 3.29 -5.37
CA SER A 121 8.76 2.76 -4.66
C SER A 121 8.50 1.33 -5.11
N SER A 122 7.87 0.52 -4.26
CA SER A 122 7.45 -0.83 -4.66
C SER A 122 6.04 -1.17 -4.18
N LEU A 123 5.37 -2.02 -4.95
CA LEU A 123 4.03 -2.52 -4.61
C LEU A 123 4.04 -3.20 -3.24
N LEU A 124 4.99 -4.11 -3.02
CA LEU A 124 5.08 -4.84 -1.74
C LEU A 124 5.31 -3.90 -0.56
N ALA A 125 6.24 -2.94 -0.66
CA ALA A 125 6.51 -2.02 0.45
C ALA A 125 5.28 -1.17 0.80
N ASN A 126 4.55 -0.68 -0.20
CA ASN A 126 3.32 0.06 0.02
C ASN A 126 2.18 -0.84 0.57
N GLY A 127 2.13 -2.11 0.15
CA GLY A 127 1.19 -3.09 0.71
C GLY A 127 1.49 -3.41 2.17
N LEU A 128 2.76 -3.61 2.51
CA LEU A 128 3.20 -3.82 3.89
C LEU A 128 2.92 -2.58 4.76
N TRP A 129 3.13 -1.38 4.22
CA TRP A 129 2.79 -0.15 4.93
C TRP A 129 1.27 -0.03 5.15
N ALA A 130 0.45 -0.34 4.14
CA ALA A 130 -1.01 -0.34 4.26
C ALA A 130 -1.51 -1.36 5.30
N ASN A 131 -0.83 -2.51 5.41
CA ASN A 131 -1.10 -3.57 6.39
C ASN A 131 -0.27 -3.43 7.67
N GLY A 132 0.37 -2.29 7.89
CA GLY A 132 1.43 -2.08 8.89
C GLY A 132 1.01 -2.43 10.32
N PHE A 133 -0.24 -2.16 10.68
CA PHE A 133 -0.78 -2.55 11.99
C PHE A 133 -0.72 -4.07 12.22
N ASN A 134 -1.23 -4.85 11.27
CA ASN A 134 -1.21 -6.31 11.37
C ASN A 134 0.21 -6.89 11.27
N VAL A 135 1.04 -6.30 10.41
CA VAL A 135 2.46 -6.69 10.28
C VAL A 135 3.19 -6.48 11.60
N GLN A 136 3.02 -5.31 12.23
CA GLN A 136 3.65 -5.03 13.52
C GLN A 136 3.11 -5.96 14.62
N ALA A 137 1.80 -6.16 14.70
CA ALA A 137 1.20 -7.08 15.65
C ALA A 137 1.75 -8.50 15.52
N ALA A 138 1.87 -9.00 14.28
CA ALA A 138 2.44 -10.32 14.02
C ALA A 138 3.93 -10.41 14.41
N LEU A 139 4.72 -9.37 14.16
CA LEU A 139 6.12 -9.29 14.57
C LEU A 139 6.29 -9.29 16.10
N ASP A 140 5.34 -8.69 16.81
CA ASP A 140 5.29 -8.69 18.28
C ASP A 140 4.71 -9.99 18.86
N GLY A 141 4.39 -10.98 18.02
CA GLY A 141 3.90 -12.31 18.43
C GLY A 141 2.40 -12.33 18.78
N ALA A 142 1.61 -11.36 18.33
CA ALA A 142 0.17 -11.38 18.54
C ALA A 142 -0.50 -12.55 17.81
N ASP A 143 -1.51 -13.14 18.46
CA ASP A 143 -2.36 -14.16 17.85
C ASP A 143 -3.32 -13.52 16.85
N MET A 144 -3.00 -13.59 15.56
CA MET A 144 -3.79 -13.01 14.48
C MET A 144 -5.11 -13.74 14.23
N SER A 145 -5.33 -14.92 14.82
CA SER A 145 -6.58 -15.68 14.69
C SER A 145 -7.72 -15.06 15.49
N VAL A 146 -7.42 -14.24 16.49
CA VAL A 146 -8.40 -13.53 17.35
C VAL A 146 -9.42 -12.73 16.54
N ARG A 147 -9.03 -12.21 15.38
CA ARG A 147 -9.93 -11.46 14.49
C ARG A 147 -11.13 -12.27 13.97
N PHE A 148 -11.07 -13.60 14.04
CA PHE A 148 -12.15 -14.50 13.62
C PHE A 148 -13.01 -14.97 14.80
N ASP A 149 -12.65 -14.65 16.03
CA ASP A 149 -13.38 -15.01 17.22
C ASP A 149 -14.45 -13.95 17.51
N SER A 150 -15.69 -14.22 17.12
CA SER A 150 -16.81 -13.29 17.28
C SER A 150 -17.05 -12.88 18.74
N ALA A 151 -16.68 -13.73 19.72
CA ALA A 151 -16.80 -13.40 21.14
C ALA A 151 -15.80 -12.32 21.60
N LYS A 152 -14.71 -12.13 20.84
CA LYS A 152 -13.66 -11.13 21.13
C LYS A 152 -13.82 -9.85 20.31
N LEU A 153 -14.73 -9.85 19.32
CA LEU A 153 -14.96 -8.67 18.51
C LEU A 153 -15.85 -7.66 19.23
N SER A 154 -15.54 -6.38 19.09
CA SER A 154 -16.35 -5.31 19.67
C SER A 154 -17.64 -5.09 18.91
N ALA A 155 -18.77 -5.16 19.57
CA ALA A 155 -20.07 -4.77 18.99
C ALA A 155 -20.09 -3.30 18.52
N PHE A 156 -19.22 -2.47 19.04
CA PHE A 156 -19.11 -1.05 18.69
C PHE A 156 -18.22 -0.78 17.46
N THR A 157 -17.59 -1.81 16.90
CA THR A 157 -16.79 -1.69 15.66
C THR A 157 -17.01 -2.94 14.83
N GLN A 158 -18.15 -2.96 14.14
CA GLN A 158 -18.63 -4.11 13.38
C GLN A 158 -19.45 -3.70 12.16
N ILE A 159 -19.55 -4.62 11.20
CA ILE A 159 -20.41 -4.51 10.03
C ILE A 159 -21.73 -5.21 10.34
N TYR A 160 -22.81 -4.47 10.20
CA TYR A 160 -24.17 -4.95 10.49
C TYR A 160 -25.03 -4.94 9.23
N ARG A 161 -25.89 -5.97 9.10
CA ARG A 161 -26.90 -6.04 8.04
C ARG A 161 -28.20 -5.40 8.54
N CYS A 162 -28.74 -4.47 7.76
CA CYS A 162 -30.00 -3.82 8.02
C CYS A 162 -31.19 -4.72 7.61
N ARG A 163 -32.40 -4.38 8.05
CA ARG A 163 -33.63 -5.09 7.67
C ARG A 163 -33.90 -5.08 6.15
N ASP A 164 -33.44 -4.07 5.46
CA ASP A 164 -33.55 -3.88 4.02
C ASP A 164 -32.38 -4.47 3.22
N ASP A 165 -31.64 -5.39 3.84
CA ASP A 165 -30.49 -6.09 3.26
C ASP A 165 -29.28 -5.23 2.91
N ARG A 166 -29.28 -3.95 3.24
CA ARG A 166 -28.09 -3.09 3.16
C ARG A 166 -27.17 -3.31 4.35
N TRP A 167 -25.91 -2.94 4.18
CA TRP A 167 -24.89 -3.08 5.22
C TRP A 167 -24.39 -1.71 5.64
N PHE A 168 -24.01 -1.58 6.91
CA PHE A 168 -23.32 -0.41 7.42
C PHE A 168 -22.19 -0.81 8.38
N LEU A 169 -21.18 0.03 8.48
CA LEU A 169 -20.13 -0.08 9.48
C LEU A 169 -20.51 0.79 10.69
N LEU A 170 -20.68 0.16 11.84
CA LEU A 170 -20.73 0.88 13.12
C LEU A 170 -19.30 1.04 13.63
N THR A 171 -18.93 2.26 14.01
CA THR A 171 -17.64 2.52 14.69
C THR A 171 -17.85 3.53 15.80
N ILE A 172 -17.72 3.09 17.04
CA ILE A 172 -17.75 3.93 18.24
C ILE A 172 -16.48 3.66 19.03
N LEU A 173 -15.63 4.67 19.14
CA LEU A 173 -14.35 4.55 19.83
C LEU A 173 -14.54 4.24 21.32
N PRO A 174 -13.63 3.49 21.96
CA PRO A 174 -13.79 3.05 23.35
C PRO A 174 -14.16 4.17 24.34
N GLN A 175 -13.51 5.32 24.21
CA GLN A 175 -13.74 6.48 25.06
C GLN A 175 -15.12 7.14 24.90
N ALA A 176 -15.84 6.83 23.81
CA ALA A 176 -17.17 7.38 23.53
C ALA A 176 -18.31 6.37 23.76
N GLN A 177 -18.00 5.10 24.03
CA GLN A 177 -19.00 4.01 24.07
C GLN A 177 -20.03 4.22 25.18
N GLU A 178 -19.59 4.57 26.38
CA GLU A 178 -20.49 4.79 27.52
C GLU A 178 -21.50 5.91 27.23
N ALA A 179 -21.04 7.04 26.69
CA ALA A 179 -21.91 8.16 26.36
C ALA A 179 -22.79 7.91 25.13
N ALA A 180 -22.36 7.06 24.19
CA ALA A 180 -23.11 6.74 22.99
C ALA A 180 -24.15 5.64 23.19
N TRP A 181 -23.96 4.75 24.19
CA TRP A 181 -24.80 3.59 24.39
C TRP A 181 -26.28 3.93 24.58
N PRO A 182 -26.71 4.88 25.46
CA PRO A 182 -28.09 5.23 25.61
C PRO A 182 -28.76 5.70 24.33
N ARG A 183 -28.03 6.46 23.52
CA ARG A 183 -28.52 6.94 22.20
C ARG A 183 -28.69 5.80 21.22
N LEU A 184 -27.73 4.88 21.17
CA LEU A 184 -27.79 3.72 20.31
C LEU A 184 -28.96 2.80 20.70
N ALA A 185 -29.12 2.46 21.98
CA ALA A 185 -30.20 1.66 22.48
C ALA A 185 -31.58 2.29 22.17
N GLY A 186 -31.70 3.61 22.37
CA GLY A 186 -32.91 4.36 22.01
C GLY A 186 -33.23 4.34 20.52
N CYS A 187 -32.22 4.54 19.65
CA CYS A 187 -32.38 4.46 18.19
C CYS A 187 -32.81 3.07 17.72
N LEU A 188 -32.37 2.02 18.42
CA LEU A 188 -32.72 0.63 18.09
C LEU A 188 -34.06 0.21 18.69
N GLY A 189 -34.69 1.04 19.53
CA GLY A 189 -35.97 0.75 20.20
C GLY A 189 -35.82 -0.20 21.39
N HIS A 190 -34.63 -0.35 21.95
CA HIS A 190 -34.27 -1.26 23.01
C HIS A 190 -33.85 -0.51 24.29
N GLY A 191 -34.77 0.31 24.83
CA GLY A 191 -34.52 1.04 26.08
C GLY A 191 -34.25 0.13 27.30
N GLU A 192 -34.65 -1.13 27.22
CA GLU A 192 -34.39 -2.16 28.25
C GLU A 192 -32.90 -2.58 28.32
N TRP A 193 -32.06 -2.14 27.40
CA TRP A 193 -30.60 -2.41 27.42
C TRP A 193 -29.84 -1.40 28.28
N LEU A 194 -30.52 -0.42 28.85
CA LEU A 194 -29.92 0.58 29.74
C LEU A 194 -29.95 0.10 31.18
#